data_54f2104b6c10aadd2b8d20587fadf888
#
_entry.id   54f2104b6c10aadd2b8d20587fadf888
#
_cell.length_a   1.000
_cell.length_b   1.000
_cell.length_c   1.000
_cell.angle_alpha   90.00
_cell.angle_beta   90.00
_cell.angle_gamma   90.00
#
_symmetry.space_group_name_H-M   'P 1'
#
loop_
_entity.id
_entity.type
_entity.pdbx_description
1 polymer ?
#
loop_
_entity_poly.entity_id
_entity_poly.type
_entity_poly.pdbx_seq_one_letter_code
_entity_poly.pdbx_strand_id
1 'polypeptide(L)'
;MSTVPAIDPQLPVLVRTARLVGTSVLSIGAAVALVACAAATDPIDPPVADRTYLGLPAEGGEVHPWSDAETPAVGYARGGEPQTVNVVTFGSSSCPLVPVDYTWDAEERALSFRLGRRAGTDERPCTLDTAPSTSVVVVPGLPADEAVTILTSGDDVVLPPGR
;
A
#
# COMPACT_ATOMS: atom_id res chain seq x y z
N MET A 1 29.20 21.27 -25.49
CA MET A 1 30.09 20.11 -25.58
C MET A 1 30.45 19.73 -24.16
N SER A 2 29.71 18.76 -23.57
CA SER A 2 29.94 18.28 -22.20
C SER A 2 30.37 16.84 -22.27
N THR A 3 31.58 16.61 -21.82
CA THR A 3 32.28 15.32 -21.79
C THR A 3 31.77 14.48 -20.62
N VAL A 4 31.27 13.28 -20.91
CA VAL A 4 30.88 12.25 -19.94
C VAL A 4 32.14 11.45 -19.56
N PRO A 5 32.45 11.24 -18.27
CA PRO A 5 33.55 10.37 -17.87
C PRO A 5 33.14 8.88 -17.96
N ALA A 6 34.05 8.08 -18.50
CA ALA A 6 33.96 6.63 -18.62
C ALA A 6 34.13 5.96 -17.24
N ILE A 7 33.26 4.98 -16.95
CA ILE A 7 33.35 4.11 -15.77
C ILE A 7 34.19 2.89 -16.15
N ASP A 8 35.28 2.67 -15.41
CA ASP A 8 36.21 1.55 -15.53
C ASP A 8 35.72 0.33 -14.72
N PRO A 9 35.50 -0.85 -15.31
CA PRO A 9 35.10 -2.06 -14.59
C PRO A 9 36.24 -3.04 -14.41
N GLN A 10 37.05 -2.89 -13.37
CA GLN A 10 38.05 -3.91 -13.02
C GLN A 10 38.12 -4.08 -11.49
N LEU A 11 37.42 -5.07 -10.95
CA LEU A 11 37.69 -5.62 -9.62
C LEU A 11 37.98 -7.11 -9.75
N PRO A 12 39.16 -7.58 -9.31
CA PRO A 12 39.52 -9.01 -9.38
C PRO A 12 38.89 -9.79 -8.27
N VAL A 13 38.21 -10.88 -8.65
CA VAL A 13 37.66 -11.90 -7.75
C VAL A 13 38.80 -12.73 -7.21
N LEU A 14 39.08 -12.63 -5.92
CA LEU A 14 39.98 -13.48 -5.17
C LEU A 14 39.27 -14.80 -4.78
N VAL A 15 39.51 -15.85 -5.57
CA VAL A 15 39.08 -17.22 -5.23
C VAL A 15 40.07 -17.77 -4.20
N ARG A 16 39.64 -17.92 -2.95
CA ARG A 16 40.36 -18.71 -1.93
C ARG A 16 39.84 -20.14 -1.93
N THR A 17 40.61 -21.03 -2.51
CA THR A 17 40.45 -22.47 -2.37
C THR A 17 40.96 -22.91 -0.99
N ALA A 18 40.07 -23.33 -0.12
CA ALA A 18 40.40 -24.08 1.09
C ALA A 18 40.10 -25.55 0.83
N ARG A 19 41.17 -26.37 0.69
CA ARG A 19 41.11 -27.84 0.76
C ARG A 19 41.00 -28.24 2.22
N LEU A 20 39.93 -28.93 2.57
CA LEU A 20 39.87 -29.76 3.77
C LEU A 20 39.55 -31.19 3.38
N VAL A 21 40.57 -32.04 3.57
CA VAL A 21 40.48 -33.48 3.55
C VAL A 21 39.96 -33.93 4.94
N GLY A 22 38.92 -34.72 4.98
CA GLY A 22 38.39 -35.25 6.25
C GLY A 22 37.31 -36.29 6.02
N THR A 23 37.73 -37.53 5.91
CA THR A 23 37.17 -38.85 6.28
C THR A 23 35.66 -38.99 6.52
N SER A 24 35.15 -39.91 5.76
CA SER A 24 33.94 -40.75 5.83
C SER A 24 33.35 -41.00 7.24
N VAL A 25 32.06 -40.77 7.38
CA VAL A 25 31.14 -41.65 8.12
C VAL A 25 29.81 -41.69 7.38
N LEU A 26 29.47 -42.89 6.86
CA LEU A 26 28.16 -43.21 6.32
C LEU A 26 27.16 -43.24 7.48
N SER A 27 26.22 -42.32 7.47
CA SER A 27 24.99 -42.43 8.26
C SER A 27 23.81 -42.12 7.36
N ILE A 28 23.16 -43.20 6.88
CA ILE A 28 21.91 -43.14 6.16
C ILE A 28 20.82 -42.83 7.18
N GLY A 29 20.54 -41.53 7.36
CA GLY A 29 19.38 -41.05 8.08
C GLY A 29 18.42 -40.46 7.08
N ALA A 30 17.38 -41.20 6.71
CA ALA A 30 16.28 -40.65 5.90
C ALA A 30 15.50 -39.63 6.73
N ALA A 31 15.93 -38.37 6.72
CA ALA A 31 15.15 -37.25 7.23
C ALA A 31 14.10 -36.90 6.18
N VAL A 32 12.88 -37.41 6.37
CA VAL A 32 11.70 -36.90 5.67
C VAL A 32 11.48 -35.46 6.15
N ALA A 33 12.00 -34.53 5.41
CA ALA A 33 11.67 -33.12 5.60
C ALA A 33 10.20 -32.91 5.17
N LEU A 34 9.28 -32.94 6.13
CA LEU A 34 7.94 -32.40 5.97
C LEU A 34 8.10 -30.89 5.79
N VAL A 35 8.19 -30.46 4.53
CA VAL A 35 8.00 -29.05 4.17
C VAL A 35 6.52 -28.76 4.43
N ALA A 36 6.22 -28.33 5.65
CA ALA A 36 4.96 -27.68 5.95
C ALA A 36 4.96 -26.39 5.13
N CYS A 37 4.25 -26.38 3.99
CA CYS A 37 3.81 -25.15 3.36
C CYS A 37 2.86 -24.47 4.38
N ALA A 38 3.42 -23.72 5.32
CA ALA A 38 2.66 -22.71 6.02
C ALA A 38 2.23 -21.72 4.93
N ALA A 39 0.97 -21.80 4.51
CA ALA A 39 0.36 -20.71 3.76
C ALA A 39 0.56 -19.47 4.64
N ALA A 40 1.42 -18.56 4.19
CA ALA A 40 1.57 -17.27 4.80
C ALA A 40 0.20 -16.61 4.64
N THR A 41 -0.61 -16.65 5.69
CA THR A 41 -1.80 -15.82 5.79
C THR A 41 -1.22 -14.42 5.96
N ASP A 42 -1.34 -13.59 4.92
CA ASP A 42 -0.95 -12.19 5.04
C ASP A 42 -1.65 -11.62 6.28
N PRO A 43 -0.90 -10.98 7.19
CA PRO A 43 -1.52 -10.38 8.36
C PRO A 43 -2.54 -9.36 7.85
N ILE A 44 -3.80 -9.57 8.22
CA ILE A 44 -4.88 -8.63 7.91
C ILE A 44 -4.65 -7.43 8.83
N ASP A 45 -4.02 -6.40 8.29
CA ASP A 45 -3.77 -5.18 9.04
C ASP A 45 -5.11 -4.51 9.40
N PRO A 46 -5.24 -4.01 10.63
CA PRO A 46 -6.43 -3.25 11.00
C PRO A 46 -6.54 -1.99 10.13
N PRO A 47 -7.74 -1.57 9.73
CA PRO A 47 -7.89 -0.35 8.97
C PRO A 47 -7.41 0.85 9.78
N VAL A 48 -6.71 1.79 9.14
CA VAL A 48 -6.27 3.06 9.73
C VAL A 48 -7.36 4.14 9.65
N ALA A 49 -8.48 3.82 9.03
CA ALA A 49 -9.62 4.70 8.93
C ALA A 49 -10.34 4.82 10.28
N ASP A 50 -10.61 6.07 10.71
CA ASP A 50 -11.42 6.37 11.90
C ASP A 50 -12.86 5.84 11.72
N ARG A 51 -13.41 6.01 10.54
CA ARG A 51 -14.71 5.47 10.16
C ARG A 51 -14.75 5.07 8.68
N THR A 52 -15.56 4.05 8.38
CA THR A 52 -15.87 3.63 7.00
C THR A 52 -17.37 3.44 6.84
N TYR A 53 -17.94 3.94 5.74
CA TYR A 53 -19.36 3.83 5.42
C TYR A 53 -19.58 3.70 3.91
N LEU A 54 -20.73 3.16 3.52
CA LEU A 54 -21.16 3.08 2.12
C LEU A 54 -21.64 4.46 1.65
N GLY A 55 -21.30 4.80 0.42
CA GLY A 55 -21.65 6.06 -0.21
C GLY A 55 -20.45 6.98 -0.43
N LEU A 56 -20.70 8.07 -1.14
CA LEU A 56 -19.75 9.18 -1.33
C LEU A 56 -19.70 10.04 -0.08
N PRO A 57 -18.62 10.80 0.16
CA PRO A 57 -18.53 11.70 1.29
C PRO A 57 -19.61 12.77 1.22
N ALA A 58 -20.33 12.96 2.34
CA ALA A 58 -21.35 13.99 2.47
C ALA A 58 -20.75 15.37 2.76
N GLU A 59 -19.56 15.40 3.33
CA GLU A 59 -18.83 16.61 3.74
C GLU A 59 -17.39 16.54 3.25
N GLY A 60 -16.79 17.69 3.00
CA GLY A 60 -15.41 17.82 2.56
C GLY A 60 -15.27 18.40 1.16
N GLY A 61 -14.11 18.13 0.54
CA GLY A 61 -13.77 18.59 -0.80
C GLY A 61 -14.40 17.72 -1.90
N GLU A 62 -14.20 18.18 -3.12
CA GLU A 62 -14.53 17.38 -4.31
C GLU A 62 -13.71 16.08 -4.34
N VAL A 63 -14.33 14.99 -4.74
CA VAL A 63 -13.65 13.72 -4.92
C VAL A 63 -12.88 13.73 -6.24
N HIS A 64 -11.57 13.67 -6.16
CA HIS A 64 -10.68 13.54 -7.30
C HIS A 64 -10.48 12.07 -7.63
N PRO A 65 -11.03 11.54 -8.72
CA PRO A 65 -10.92 10.13 -9.07
C PRO A 65 -9.50 9.80 -9.52
N TRP A 66 -9.04 8.65 -9.09
CA TRP A 66 -7.89 7.97 -9.66
C TRP A 66 -8.31 6.55 -10.04
N SER A 67 -7.99 6.14 -11.24
CA SER A 67 -8.24 4.79 -11.74
C SER A 67 -7.28 4.48 -12.87
N ASP A 68 -6.60 3.33 -12.80
CA ASP A 68 -6.05 2.69 -13.99
C ASP A 68 -6.99 1.55 -14.45
N ALA A 69 -6.77 1.02 -15.66
CA ALA A 69 -7.64 0.00 -16.24
C ALA A 69 -7.63 -1.35 -15.49
N GLU A 70 -6.67 -1.57 -14.60
CA GLU A 70 -6.44 -2.84 -13.89
C GLU A 70 -6.81 -2.78 -12.42
N THR A 71 -6.96 -1.57 -11.85
CA THR A 71 -7.22 -1.36 -10.42
C THR A 71 -8.66 -0.90 -10.17
N PRO A 72 -9.26 -1.26 -9.03
CA PRO A 72 -10.54 -0.69 -8.61
C PRO A 72 -10.43 0.83 -8.60
N ALA A 73 -11.45 1.50 -9.11
CA ALA A 73 -11.53 2.95 -9.07
C ALA A 73 -11.41 3.46 -7.64
N VAL A 74 -10.50 4.39 -7.41
CA VAL A 74 -10.26 5.03 -6.12
C VAL A 74 -10.39 6.54 -6.33
N GLY A 75 -10.87 7.24 -5.32
CA GLY A 75 -10.91 8.68 -5.32
C GLY A 75 -10.48 9.24 -3.97
N TYR A 76 -9.99 10.46 -3.98
CA TYR A 76 -9.51 11.13 -2.78
C TYR A 76 -10.14 12.52 -2.67
N ALA A 77 -10.44 12.93 -1.44
CA ALA A 77 -10.95 14.25 -1.15
C ALA A 77 -10.44 14.75 0.21
N ARG A 78 -10.40 16.05 0.41
CA ARG A 78 -10.28 16.59 1.78
C ARG A 78 -11.49 16.19 2.59
N GLY A 79 -11.29 15.83 3.85
CA GLY A 79 -12.38 15.56 4.76
C GLY A 79 -13.09 16.84 5.22
N GLY A 80 -14.23 16.70 5.86
CA GLY A 80 -14.98 17.82 6.47
C GLY A 80 -14.34 18.34 7.77
N GLU A 81 -13.54 17.51 8.43
CA GLU A 81 -12.82 17.88 9.66
C GLU A 81 -11.34 18.19 9.36
N PRO A 82 -10.68 19.04 10.20
CA PRO A 82 -9.25 19.30 10.04
C PRO A 82 -8.42 18.00 10.06
N GLN A 83 -7.35 17.99 9.28
CA GLN A 83 -6.42 16.87 9.20
C GLN A 83 -7.06 15.54 8.74
N THR A 84 -8.17 15.59 8.01
CA THR A 84 -8.81 14.39 7.49
C THR A 84 -8.76 14.30 5.98
N VAL A 85 -8.65 13.06 5.49
CA VAL A 85 -8.75 12.70 4.07
C VAL A 85 -9.84 11.64 3.92
N ASN A 86 -10.73 11.85 2.97
CA ASN A 86 -11.68 10.87 2.51
C ASN A 86 -11.03 10.03 1.40
N VAL A 87 -10.92 8.73 1.63
CA VAL A 87 -10.51 7.75 0.62
C VAL A 87 -11.76 7.02 0.16
N VAL A 88 -12.11 7.18 -1.12
CA VAL A 88 -13.31 6.58 -1.71
C VAL A 88 -12.88 5.42 -2.59
N THR A 89 -13.37 4.23 -2.30
CA THR A 89 -13.13 3.03 -3.12
C THR A 89 -14.43 2.59 -3.77
N PHE A 90 -14.35 2.07 -5.00
CA PHE A 90 -15.50 1.54 -5.73
C PHE A 90 -15.32 0.04 -5.90
N GLY A 91 -16.28 -0.74 -5.42
CA GLY A 91 -16.23 -2.19 -5.44
C GLY A 91 -17.38 -2.83 -4.68
N SER A 92 -17.17 -4.07 -4.21
CA SER A 92 -18.16 -4.80 -3.47
C SER A 92 -18.61 -4.06 -2.20
N SER A 93 -19.91 -3.87 -2.05
CA SER A 93 -20.49 -3.23 -0.86
C SER A 93 -20.29 -4.05 0.43
N SER A 94 -20.16 -5.38 0.30
CA SER A 94 -19.94 -6.28 1.44
C SER A 94 -18.48 -6.51 1.80
N CYS A 95 -17.57 -6.23 0.86
CA CYS A 95 -16.11 -6.40 1.01
C CYS A 95 -15.35 -5.19 0.46
N PRO A 96 -15.60 -3.98 0.97
CA PRO A 96 -14.91 -2.79 0.46
C PRO A 96 -13.41 -2.86 0.74
N LEU A 97 -12.61 -2.34 -0.18
CA LEU A 97 -11.23 -1.99 0.11
C LEU A 97 -11.20 -0.79 1.04
N VAL A 98 -10.30 -0.82 2.01
CA VAL A 98 -10.13 0.26 2.99
C VAL A 98 -8.65 0.59 3.14
N PRO A 99 -8.30 1.81 3.54
CA PRO A 99 -6.93 2.13 3.94
C PRO A 99 -6.52 1.28 5.14
N VAL A 100 -5.44 0.51 4.99
CA VAL A 100 -4.85 -0.31 6.06
C VAL A 100 -3.53 0.27 6.55
N ASP A 101 -2.96 1.20 5.78
CA ASP A 101 -1.74 1.92 6.13
C ASP A 101 -1.67 3.22 5.34
N TYR A 102 -0.89 4.20 5.84
CA TYR A 102 -0.55 5.40 5.10
C TYR A 102 0.85 5.89 5.48
N THR A 103 1.48 6.62 4.56
CA THR A 103 2.71 7.35 4.80
C THR A 103 2.49 8.82 4.52
N TRP A 104 2.79 9.68 5.49
CA TRP A 104 2.72 11.14 5.36
C TRP A 104 4.14 11.73 5.43
N ASP A 105 4.54 12.42 4.37
CA ASP A 105 5.76 13.22 4.32
C ASP A 105 5.38 14.71 4.38
N ALA A 106 5.69 15.34 5.50
CA ALA A 106 5.34 16.74 5.74
C ALA A 106 6.24 17.72 4.96
N GLU A 107 7.47 17.34 4.60
CA GLU A 107 8.39 18.19 3.83
C GLU A 107 7.99 18.23 2.37
N GLU A 108 7.67 17.08 1.80
CA GLU A 108 7.20 16.94 0.41
C GLU A 108 5.70 17.23 0.26
N ARG A 109 4.95 17.29 1.36
CA ARG A 109 3.48 17.35 1.40
C ARG A 109 2.85 16.23 0.59
N ALA A 110 3.44 15.06 0.73
CA ALA A 110 3.08 13.87 0.00
C ALA A 110 2.45 12.83 0.93
N LEU A 111 1.35 12.26 0.51
CA LEU A 111 0.58 11.25 1.25
C LEU A 111 0.35 10.04 0.35
N SER A 112 0.62 8.85 0.85
CA SER A 112 0.28 7.62 0.15
C SER A 112 -0.55 6.71 1.03
N PHE A 113 -1.42 5.91 0.41
CA PHE A 113 -2.26 4.94 1.10
C PHE A 113 -1.99 3.54 0.58
N ARG A 114 -1.92 2.59 1.50
CA ARG A 114 -2.02 1.17 1.17
C ARG A 114 -3.46 0.71 1.42
N LEU A 115 -4.08 0.18 0.38
CA LEU A 115 -5.45 -0.35 0.46
C LEU A 115 -5.41 -1.85 0.68
N GLY A 116 -6.35 -2.35 1.47
CA GLY A 116 -6.51 -3.76 1.76
C GLY A 116 -7.95 -4.12 2.08
N ARG A 117 -8.23 -5.39 2.28
CA ARG A 117 -9.53 -5.83 2.75
C ARG A 117 -9.66 -5.62 4.25
N ARG A 118 -10.87 -5.30 4.70
CA ARG A 118 -11.16 -5.21 6.12
C ARG A 118 -11.05 -6.59 6.77
N ALA A 119 -10.44 -6.66 7.94
CA ALA A 119 -10.35 -7.89 8.73
C ALA A 119 -11.72 -8.56 8.92
N GLY A 120 -11.78 -9.89 8.76
CA GLY A 120 -13.01 -10.67 8.93
C GLY A 120 -13.96 -10.66 7.72
N THR A 121 -13.56 -10.07 6.58
CA THR A 121 -14.34 -10.17 5.34
C THR A 121 -13.94 -11.34 4.46
N ASP A 122 -12.78 -11.97 4.70
CA ASP A 122 -12.25 -13.05 3.86
C ASP A 122 -13.05 -14.37 3.97
N GLU A 123 -13.83 -14.53 5.05
CA GLU A 123 -14.66 -15.72 5.28
C GLU A 123 -16.05 -15.64 4.62
N ARG A 124 -16.40 -14.50 4.02
CA ARG A 124 -17.71 -14.26 3.42
C ARG A 124 -17.59 -14.04 1.91
N PRO A 125 -18.52 -14.58 1.12
CA PRO A 125 -18.56 -14.23 -0.29
C PRO A 125 -18.86 -12.74 -0.47
N CYS A 126 -18.07 -12.08 -1.30
CA CYS A 126 -18.29 -10.67 -1.64
C CYS A 126 -19.44 -10.55 -2.64
N THR A 127 -20.22 -9.50 -2.53
CA THR A 127 -21.23 -9.14 -3.54
C THR A 127 -20.54 -8.72 -4.85
N LEU A 128 -21.22 -8.95 -5.97
CA LEU A 128 -20.73 -8.58 -7.31
C LEU A 128 -21.24 -7.20 -7.75
N ASP A 129 -21.58 -6.36 -6.79
CA ASP A 129 -21.98 -4.97 -7.04
C ASP A 129 -20.76 -4.03 -7.09
N THR A 130 -20.97 -2.85 -7.66
CA THR A 130 -19.99 -1.77 -7.61
C THR A 130 -20.63 -0.60 -6.87
N ALA A 131 -20.25 -0.42 -5.62
CA ALA A 131 -20.74 0.64 -4.77
C ALA A 131 -19.57 1.48 -4.23
N PRO A 132 -19.75 2.80 -4.06
CA PRO A 132 -18.76 3.63 -3.38
C PRO A 132 -18.72 3.30 -1.88
N SER A 133 -17.51 3.28 -1.33
CA SER A 133 -17.27 3.19 0.10
C SER A 133 -16.28 4.26 0.50
N THR A 134 -16.64 5.09 1.48
CA THR A 134 -15.78 6.17 1.98
C THR A 134 -15.15 5.78 3.31
N SER A 135 -13.83 5.88 3.36
CA SER A 135 -13.02 5.76 4.57
C SER A 135 -12.46 7.12 4.95
N VAL A 136 -12.76 7.58 6.16
CA VAL A 136 -12.21 8.85 6.69
C VAL A 136 -10.94 8.51 7.47
N VAL A 137 -9.82 9.08 7.06
CA VAL A 137 -8.51 8.89 7.69
C VAL A 137 -8.05 10.18 8.33
N VAL A 138 -7.71 10.14 9.61
CA VAL A 138 -7.05 11.24 10.31
C VAL A 138 -5.55 11.15 10.03
N VAL A 139 -4.97 12.22 9.48
CA VAL A 139 -3.55 12.34 9.18
C VAL A 139 -2.96 13.48 10.01
N PRO A 140 -2.36 13.20 11.16
CA PRO A 140 -1.78 14.22 12.02
C PRO A 140 -0.74 15.07 11.29
N GLY A 141 -0.86 16.38 11.40
CA GLY A 141 0.04 17.32 10.71
C GLY A 141 -0.32 17.63 9.27
N LEU A 142 -1.43 17.10 8.73
CA LEU A 142 -1.91 17.45 7.40
C LEU A 142 -2.34 18.94 7.38
N PRO A 143 -1.72 19.80 6.52
CA PRO A 143 -2.06 21.21 6.48
C PRO A 143 -3.47 21.42 5.91
N ALA A 144 -4.22 22.35 6.51
CA ALA A 144 -5.57 22.68 6.05
C ALA A 144 -5.57 23.63 4.85
N ASP A 145 -4.62 24.55 4.81
CA ASP A 145 -4.55 25.70 3.90
C ASP A 145 -3.54 25.52 2.74
N GLU A 146 -2.95 24.33 2.63
CA GLU A 146 -2.00 24.01 1.57
C GLU A 146 -2.48 22.82 0.73
N ALA A 147 -2.03 22.76 -0.53
CA ALA A 147 -2.26 21.59 -1.37
C ALA A 147 -1.42 20.41 -0.89
N VAL A 148 -1.96 19.20 -1.04
CA VAL A 148 -1.30 17.94 -0.70
C VAL A 148 -1.36 17.01 -1.89
N THR A 149 -0.25 16.36 -2.20
CA THR A 149 -0.16 15.38 -3.28
C THR A 149 -0.40 13.98 -2.72
N ILE A 150 -1.38 13.27 -3.29
CA ILE A 150 -1.57 11.84 -3.02
C ILE A 150 -0.75 11.08 -4.05
N LEU A 151 0.27 10.37 -3.56
CA LEU A 151 1.09 9.49 -4.40
C LEU A 151 0.32 8.20 -4.71
N THR A 152 0.25 7.86 -5.98
CA THR A 152 -0.43 6.66 -6.46
C THR A 152 0.51 5.80 -7.31
N SER A 153 0.07 4.64 -7.77
CA SER A 153 0.84 3.81 -8.71
C SER A 153 0.79 4.34 -10.16
N GLY A 154 -0.06 5.32 -10.43
CA GLY A 154 -0.19 6.00 -11.72
C GLY A 154 0.05 7.50 -11.59
N ASP A 155 -0.91 8.30 -12.07
CA ASP A 155 -0.83 9.75 -11.95
C ASP A 155 -1.19 10.21 -10.54
N ASP A 156 -0.35 11.05 -9.95
CA ASP A 156 -0.58 11.59 -8.62
C ASP A 156 -1.80 12.53 -8.59
N VAL A 157 -2.51 12.51 -7.48
CA VAL A 157 -3.70 13.34 -7.27
C VAL A 157 -3.38 14.51 -6.35
N VAL A 158 -3.61 15.73 -6.81
CA VAL A 158 -3.42 16.93 -5.98
C VAL A 158 -4.75 17.31 -5.31
N LEU A 159 -4.78 17.22 -3.98
CA LEU A 159 -5.88 17.74 -3.18
C LEU A 159 -5.67 19.24 -2.91
N PRO A 160 -6.60 20.10 -3.32
CA PRO A 160 -6.51 21.54 -3.04
C PRO A 160 -6.55 21.82 -1.52
N PRO A 161 -6.23 23.04 -1.09
CA PRO A 161 -6.47 23.48 0.28
C PRO A 161 -7.90 23.19 0.73
N GLY A 162 -8.06 22.81 2.00
CA GLY A 162 -9.38 22.70 2.63
C GLY A 162 -10.08 24.07 2.71
N ARG A 163 -11.41 24.06 2.79
CA ARG A 163 -12.21 25.28 2.97
C ARG A 163 -12.44 25.56 4.43
#